data_c40634a2d1ce5c983e768bbfa5aac021
#
_entry.id   c40634a2d1ce5c983e768bbfa5aac021
#
_cell.length_a   1.000
_cell.length_b   1.000
_cell.length_c   1.000
_cell.angle_alpha   90.00
_cell.angle_beta   90.00
_cell.angle_gamma   90.00
#
_symmetry.space_group_name_H-M   'P 1'
#
loop_
_entity.id
_entity.type
_entity.pdbx_description
1 polymer ?
#
loop_
_entity_poly.entity_id
_entity_poly.type
_entity_poly.pdbx_seq_one_letter_code
_entity_poly.pdbx_strand_id
1 'polypeptide(L)'
;MKKDVEVYLKEKRIFSPSKELVENSNVKKWMDKQNIKDYDALLKKSQDIEWFWGEVAKDLISIGDYEKVLDWKLPYAKWFTGAKYNIVQDA
;
A
#
# COMPACT_ATOMS: atom_id res chain seq x y z
N MET A 1 13.59 28.68 24.52
CA MET A 1 12.27 28.10 24.23
C MET A 1 12.26 27.21 23.02
N LYS A 2 12.76 27.65 21.87
CA LYS A 2 12.83 26.77 20.68
C LYS A 2 13.59 25.48 20.93
N LYS A 3 14.73 25.53 21.65
CA LYS A 3 15.52 24.33 21.97
C LYS A 3 14.75 23.35 22.83
N ASP A 4 13.96 23.83 23.78
CA ASP A 4 13.21 22.95 24.69
C ASP A 4 12.08 22.22 23.95
N VAL A 5 11.39 22.93 23.06
CA VAL A 5 10.35 22.34 22.23
C VAL A 5 10.95 21.30 21.24
N GLU A 6 12.08 21.64 20.63
CA GLU A 6 12.76 20.73 19.71
C GLU A 6 13.24 19.44 20.40
N VAL A 7 13.70 19.54 21.66
CA VAL A 7 14.12 18.37 22.45
C VAL A 7 12.93 17.45 22.69
N TYR A 8 11.75 17.97 23.00
CA TYR A 8 10.54 17.19 23.21
C TYR A 8 9.98 16.61 21.90
N LEU A 9 10.24 17.25 20.78
CA LEU A 9 9.78 16.78 19.47
C LEU A 9 10.71 15.75 18.83
N LYS A 10 11.96 15.65 19.31
CA LYS A 10 12.91 14.66 18.81
C LYS A 10 12.79 13.36 19.58
N GLU A 11 12.12 12.41 19.01
CA GLU A 11 12.01 11.07 19.58
C GLU A 11 13.08 10.18 18.96
N LYS A 12 13.93 9.59 19.82
CA LYS A 12 15.01 8.69 19.40
C LYS A 12 14.69 7.22 19.66
N ARG A 13 13.68 6.97 20.49
CA ARG A 13 13.29 5.60 20.82
C ARG A 13 12.50 4.98 19.67
N ILE A 14 12.77 3.71 19.45
CA ILE A 14 12.03 2.91 18.45
C ILE A 14 11.18 1.92 19.20
N PHE A 15 9.87 1.96 18.96
CA PHE A 15 8.93 1.05 19.59
C PHE A 15 8.52 -0.01 18.58
N SER A 16 9.08 -1.20 18.71
CA SER A 16 8.75 -2.30 17.83
C SER A 16 7.47 -2.99 18.29
N PRO A 17 6.59 -3.37 17.34
CA PRO A 17 5.39 -4.15 17.68
C PRO A 17 5.78 -5.56 18.14
N SER A 18 4.87 -6.21 18.89
CA SER A 18 5.09 -7.60 19.28
C SER A 18 5.11 -8.50 18.05
N LYS A 19 5.80 -9.63 18.14
CA LYS A 19 5.87 -10.63 17.07
C LYS A 19 4.47 -11.12 16.66
N GLU A 20 3.62 -11.37 17.64
CA GLU A 20 2.25 -11.80 17.40
C GLU A 20 1.45 -10.76 16.62
N LEU A 21 1.59 -9.49 16.96
CA LEU A 21 0.90 -8.41 16.27
C LEU A 21 1.35 -8.29 14.81
N VAL A 22 2.65 -8.42 14.57
CA VAL A 22 3.21 -8.38 13.20
C VAL A 22 2.69 -9.56 12.38
N GLU A 23 2.75 -10.78 12.91
CA GLU A 23 2.34 -11.99 12.20
C GLU A 23 0.85 -11.98 11.85
N ASN A 24 0.02 -11.35 12.66
CA ASN A 24 -1.41 -11.26 12.44
C ASN A 24 -1.82 -10.03 11.63
N SER A 25 -0.89 -9.16 11.27
CA SER A 25 -1.20 -7.95 10.50
C SER A 25 -1.61 -8.27 9.06
N ASN A 26 -2.48 -7.44 8.50
CA ASN A 26 -2.90 -7.58 7.12
C ASN A 26 -1.75 -7.40 6.13
N VAL A 27 -0.82 -6.50 6.45
CA VAL A 27 0.37 -6.25 5.63
C VAL A 27 1.23 -7.51 5.55
N LYS A 28 1.48 -8.17 6.69
CA LYS A 28 2.26 -9.40 6.72
C LYS A 28 1.58 -10.53 5.93
N LYS A 29 0.28 -10.67 6.08
CA LYS A 29 -0.50 -11.66 5.33
C LYS A 29 -0.39 -11.43 3.82
N TRP A 30 -0.49 -10.17 3.40
CA TRP A 30 -0.36 -9.81 1.99
C TRP A 30 1.05 -10.05 1.47
N MET A 31 2.07 -9.72 2.26
CA MET A 31 3.47 -9.99 1.91
C MET A 31 3.73 -11.48 1.72
N ASP A 32 3.21 -12.32 2.60
CA ASP A 32 3.35 -13.78 2.49
C ASP A 32 2.68 -14.30 1.22
N LYS A 33 1.51 -13.78 0.89
CA LYS A 33 0.80 -14.13 -0.35
C LYS A 33 1.60 -13.76 -1.60
N GLN A 34 2.36 -12.67 -1.56
CA GLN A 34 3.19 -12.20 -2.66
C GLN A 34 4.62 -12.72 -2.62
N ASN A 35 4.97 -13.57 -1.64
CA ASN A 35 6.33 -14.09 -1.44
C ASN A 35 7.37 -12.98 -1.21
N ILE A 36 6.99 -11.94 -0.48
CA ILE A 36 7.86 -10.82 -0.14
C ILE A 36 8.46 -11.07 1.24
N LYS A 37 9.80 -11.07 1.34
CA LYS A 37 10.51 -11.45 2.58
C LYS A 37 10.41 -10.40 3.68
N ASP A 38 10.61 -9.13 3.37
CA ASP A 38 10.70 -8.07 4.35
C ASP A 38 10.10 -6.77 3.81
N TYR A 39 10.01 -5.78 4.70
CA TYR A 39 9.39 -4.50 4.37
C TYR A 39 10.18 -3.71 3.32
N ASP A 40 11.50 -3.81 3.33
CA ASP A 40 12.33 -3.12 2.33
C ASP A 40 12.08 -3.70 0.93
N ALA A 41 11.93 -5.01 0.83
CA ALA A 41 11.56 -5.66 -0.44
C ALA A 41 10.17 -5.22 -0.90
N LEU A 42 9.23 -5.07 0.03
CA LEU A 42 7.89 -4.54 -0.28
C LEU A 42 7.97 -3.14 -0.85
N LEU A 43 8.75 -2.25 -0.22
CA LEU A 43 8.92 -0.88 -0.69
C LEU A 43 9.49 -0.83 -2.10
N LYS A 44 10.49 -1.67 -2.39
CA LYS A 44 11.08 -1.74 -3.73
C LYS A 44 10.06 -2.19 -4.78
N LYS A 45 9.31 -3.23 -4.48
CA LYS A 45 8.27 -3.73 -5.40
C LYS A 45 7.14 -2.73 -5.60
N SER A 46 6.78 -1.98 -4.56
CA SER A 46 5.72 -0.99 -4.64
C SER A 46 6.05 0.19 -5.56
N GLN A 47 7.32 0.38 -5.90
CA GLN A 47 7.72 1.40 -6.86
C GLN A 47 7.25 1.07 -8.28
N ASP A 48 7.01 -0.19 -8.58
CA ASP A 48 6.27 -0.57 -9.78
C ASP A 48 4.77 -0.34 -9.53
N ILE A 49 4.33 0.86 -9.84
CA ILE A 49 2.99 1.34 -9.52
C ILE A 49 1.91 0.47 -10.16
N GLU A 50 2.08 0.08 -11.40
CA GLU A 50 1.11 -0.74 -12.12
C GLU A 50 0.99 -2.13 -11.49
N TRP A 51 2.11 -2.75 -11.17
CA TRP A 51 2.10 -4.05 -10.51
C TRP A 51 1.45 -3.96 -9.13
N PHE A 52 1.86 -3.00 -8.31
CA PHE A 52 1.39 -2.87 -6.94
C PHE A 52 -0.13 -2.67 -6.89
N TRP A 53 -0.64 -1.68 -7.62
CA TRP A 53 -2.07 -1.38 -7.60
C TRP A 53 -2.90 -2.44 -8.31
N GLY A 54 -2.33 -3.11 -9.33
CA GLY A 54 -2.98 -4.25 -9.96
C GLY A 54 -3.17 -5.41 -8.99
N GLU A 55 -2.16 -5.72 -8.17
CA GLU A 55 -2.26 -6.79 -7.17
C GLU A 55 -3.21 -6.42 -6.04
N VAL A 56 -3.17 -5.17 -5.55
CA VAL A 56 -4.10 -4.70 -4.52
C VAL A 56 -5.54 -4.77 -5.01
N ALA A 57 -5.78 -4.39 -6.26
CA ALA A 57 -7.13 -4.39 -6.84
C ALA A 57 -7.74 -5.78 -6.94
N LYS A 58 -6.95 -6.84 -6.97
CA LYS A 58 -7.47 -8.22 -7.01
C LYS A 58 -8.28 -8.58 -5.76
N ASP A 59 -8.06 -7.89 -4.66
CA ASP A 59 -8.82 -8.10 -3.43
C ASP A 59 -10.19 -7.38 -3.44
N LEU A 60 -10.46 -6.56 -4.44
CA LEU A 60 -11.74 -5.86 -4.60
C LEU A 60 -12.69 -6.72 -5.42
N ILE A 61 -13.80 -7.12 -4.82
CA ILE A 61 -14.77 -8.02 -5.45
C ILE A 61 -15.67 -7.32 -6.47
N SER A 62 -15.87 -6.01 -6.34
CA SER A 62 -16.79 -5.26 -7.20
C SER A 62 -16.12 -4.56 -8.37
N ILE A 63 -14.77 -4.63 -8.47
CA ILE A 63 -14.10 -4.03 -9.62
C ILE A 63 -14.31 -4.90 -10.85
N GLY A 64 -14.76 -4.26 -11.94
CA GLY A 64 -14.93 -4.94 -13.21
C GLY A 64 -13.62 -5.09 -13.98
N ASP A 65 -13.72 -5.63 -15.19
CA ASP A 65 -12.56 -5.74 -16.07
C ASP A 65 -12.06 -4.36 -16.46
N TYR A 66 -10.75 -4.24 -16.60
CA TYR A 66 -10.11 -2.99 -17.00
C TYR A 66 -9.00 -3.28 -18.02
N GLU A 67 -8.70 -2.26 -18.84
CA GLU A 67 -7.68 -2.39 -19.88
C GLU A 67 -6.28 -2.14 -19.35
N LYS A 68 -6.11 -1.09 -18.54
CA LYS A 68 -4.83 -0.69 -17.96
C LYS A 68 -5.02 -0.28 -16.51
N VAL A 69 -4.05 -0.61 -15.65
CA VAL A 69 -4.02 -0.13 -14.27
C VAL A 69 -3.79 1.38 -14.25
N LEU A 70 -2.88 1.86 -15.07
CA LEU A 70 -2.53 3.28 -15.13
C LEU A 70 -2.27 3.70 -16.59
N ASP A 71 -2.91 4.77 -16.98
CA ASP A 71 -2.62 5.48 -18.25
C ASP A 71 -2.17 6.89 -17.87
N TRP A 72 -0.85 7.07 -17.82
CA TRP A 72 -0.26 8.31 -17.32
C TRP A 72 0.38 9.10 -18.46
N LYS A 73 -0.30 10.21 -18.82
CA LYS A 73 0.21 11.21 -19.78
C LYS A 73 0.22 12.55 -19.07
N LEU A 74 1.37 13.03 -18.68
CA LEU A 74 1.48 14.27 -17.92
C LEU A 74 0.78 15.43 -18.63
N PRO A 75 0.00 16.27 -17.91
CA PRO A 75 -0.28 16.21 -16.47
C PRO A 75 -1.46 15.29 -16.08
N TYR A 76 -1.94 14.47 -16.98
CA TYR A 76 -3.14 13.64 -16.77
C TYR A 76 -2.78 12.21 -16.39
N ALA A 77 -3.55 11.64 -15.48
CA ALA A 77 -3.47 10.23 -15.11
C ALA A 77 -4.87 9.63 -15.07
N LYS A 78 -5.01 8.43 -15.62
CA LYS A 78 -6.26 7.65 -15.56
C LYS A 78 -5.94 6.32 -14.93
N TRP A 79 -6.72 5.94 -13.92
CA TRP A 79 -6.55 4.69 -13.19
C TRP A 79 -7.61 3.67 -13.60
N PHE A 80 -7.21 2.40 -13.75
CA PHE A 80 -8.11 1.28 -14.08
C PHE A 80 -9.06 1.62 -15.21
N THR A 81 -8.49 1.92 -16.38
CA THR A 81 -9.26 2.37 -17.55
C THR A 81 -10.30 1.35 -17.97
N GLY A 82 -11.53 1.84 -18.15
CA GLY A 82 -12.67 0.99 -18.55
C GLY A 82 -13.33 0.24 -17.41
N ALA A 83 -12.78 0.26 -16.19
CA ALA A 83 -13.36 -0.43 -15.05
C ALA A 83 -14.62 0.27 -14.55
N LYS A 84 -15.56 -0.52 -14.07
CA LYS A 84 -16.72 -0.05 -13.30
C LYS A 84 -16.60 -0.58 -11.89
N TYR A 85 -16.81 0.28 -10.91
CA TYR A 85 -16.60 -0.08 -9.52
C TYR A 85 -17.74 0.38 -8.62
N ASN A 86 -18.15 -0.49 -7.71
CA ASN A 86 -19.17 -0.19 -6.71
C ASN A 86 -18.55 -0.28 -5.31
N ILE A 87 -18.20 0.87 -4.76
CA ILE A 87 -17.55 0.95 -3.45
C ILE A 87 -18.45 0.41 -2.32
N VAL A 88 -19.76 0.52 -2.47
CA VAL A 88 -20.71 0.04 -1.47
C VAL A 88 -20.68 -1.47 -1.34
N GLN A 89 -20.46 -2.18 -2.44
CA GLN A 89 -20.38 -3.64 -2.44
C GLN A 89 -19.14 -4.14 -1.71
N ASP A 90 -18.03 -3.42 -1.79
CA ASP A 90 -16.77 -3.79 -1.14
C ASP A 90 -16.65 -3.28 0.29
N ALA A 91 -17.50 -2.35 0.69
CA ALA A 91 -17.48 -1.76 2.03
C ALA A 91 -17.92 -2.73 3.15
#